data_d49dbcbb2a11df78b0cc2cdd5a2b6a1b
#
_entry.id   d49dbcbb2a11df78b0cc2cdd5a2b6a1b
#
_cell.length_a   1.000
_cell.length_b   1.000
_cell.length_c   1.000
_cell.angle_alpha   90.00
_cell.angle_beta   90.00
_cell.angle_gamma   90.00
#
_symmetry.space_group_name_H-M   'P 1'
#
loop_
_entity.id
_entity.type
_entity.pdbx_description
1 polymer ?
#
loop_
_entity_poly.entity_id
_entity_poly.type
_entity_poly.pdbx_seq_one_letter_code
_entity_poly.pdbx_strand_id
1 'polypeptide(L)'
;MNIPSLACCVWELTLRCNLRCLHCGATAGSARPDELTTTEALRVADELVALKANEVTLMGGEIFLRPDWPELARTLRAGGVQVVVFTNCTLITPERIAQLKALEPHTIGTSIDGGCAASHDEIRGVPRAFAKTLAAIDDLQAEGLRVGVITTLTRRNLYELPAIARLLMGRDIHWQIQAAGAGGERLARTDLLTPLEFYFAALFIARLRTTYPWAVLPVIGAHDFGYCSTRLSSLRVPGQVWTGCGAGRNTLGIQSNGSVKGCLSLPGNFVVGNVREQSLLELWEGDTFEAWRQPVTRHGFCAECPHGEACEGGCTELAVTYSGRRGDNPMCFYRIEQASLFS
;
A
#
# COMPACT_ATOMS: atom_id res chain seq x y z
N MET A 1 21.94 3.19 -20.49
CA MET A 1 20.82 3.91 -19.84
C MET A 1 20.96 3.74 -18.34
N ASN A 2 20.76 4.80 -17.53
CA ASN A 2 20.80 4.67 -16.08
C ASN A 2 19.47 4.05 -15.62
N ILE A 3 19.49 2.76 -15.30
CA ILE A 3 18.32 2.04 -14.79
C ILE A 3 18.01 2.59 -13.39
N PRO A 4 16.79 3.04 -13.13
CA PRO A 4 16.43 3.54 -11.82
C PRO A 4 16.60 2.43 -10.76
N SER A 5 17.13 2.79 -9.59
CA SER A 5 17.18 1.88 -8.45
C SER A 5 15.76 1.48 -8.04
N LEU A 6 15.57 0.21 -7.72
CA LEU A 6 14.30 -0.29 -7.20
C LEU A 6 14.13 0.17 -5.74
N ALA A 7 13.32 1.22 -5.54
CA ALA A 7 13.11 1.77 -4.20
C ALA A 7 12.21 0.86 -3.34
N CYS A 8 11.17 0.25 -3.95
CA CYS A 8 10.23 -0.59 -3.22
C CYS A 8 9.67 -1.72 -4.09
N CYS A 9 9.60 -2.91 -3.53
CA CYS A 9 8.83 -4.03 -4.07
C CYS A 9 7.74 -4.44 -3.07
N VAL A 10 6.49 -4.53 -3.53
CA VAL A 10 5.40 -5.13 -2.75
C VAL A 10 5.14 -6.53 -3.28
N TRP A 11 5.40 -7.54 -2.46
CA TRP A 11 5.32 -8.94 -2.87
C TRP A 11 4.20 -9.67 -2.14
N GLU A 12 3.16 -10.06 -2.90
CA GLU A 12 2.08 -10.94 -2.46
C GLU A 12 2.60 -12.38 -2.48
N LEU A 13 2.92 -12.94 -1.32
CA LEU A 13 3.47 -14.30 -1.20
C LEU A 13 2.42 -15.40 -1.39
N THR A 14 1.17 -15.12 -1.02
CA THR A 14 0.02 -16.04 -1.13
C THR A 14 -1.28 -15.27 -1.16
N LEU A 15 -2.32 -15.80 -1.79
CA LEU A 15 -3.70 -15.33 -1.64
C LEU A 15 -4.45 -15.99 -0.51
N ARG A 16 -3.89 -17.03 0.13
CA ARG A 16 -4.52 -17.63 1.30
C ARG A 16 -4.68 -16.62 2.41
N CYS A 17 -5.91 -16.48 2.93
CA CYS A 17 -6.23 -15.54 4.01
C CYS A 17 -7.31 -16.12 4.93
N ASN A 18 -7.18 -15.84 6.21
CA ASN A 18 -8.17 -16.19 7.23
C ASN A 18 -9.22 -15.09 7.46
N LEU A 19 -9.10 -13.94 6.76
CA LEU A 19 -10.09 -12.86 6.77
C LEU A 19 -10.86 -12.80 5.44
N ARG A 20 -11.93 -11.97 5.42
CA ARG A 20 -12.80 -11.75 4.24
C ARG A 20 -13.11 -10.26 4.06
N CYS A 21 -12.05 -9.43 4.12
CA CYS A 21 -12.20 -7.97 4.09
C CYS A 21 -13.00 -7.51 2.87
N LEU A 22 -13.93 -6.59 3.08
CA LEU A 22 -14.78 -6.05 2.03
C LEU A 22 -13.97 -5.32 0.95
N HIS A 23 -12.97 -4.55 1.36
CA HIS A 23 -12.13 -3.71 0.48
C HIS A 23 -10.85 -4.42 -0.02
N CYS A 24 -10.74 -5.74 0.14
CA CYS A 24 -9.55 -6.47 -0.29
C CYS A 24 -9.36 -6.41 -1.80
N GLY A 25 -8.37 -5.66 -2.28
CA GLY A 25 -8.08 -5.48 -3.69
C GLY A 25 -7.67 -6.77 -4.42
N ALA A 26 -7.14 -7.76 -3.70
CA ALA A 26 -6.76 -9.06 -4.24
C ALA A 26 -7.87 -10.13 -4.12
N THR A 27 -8.99 -9.82 -3.47
CA THR A 27 -10.06 -10.80 -3.16
C THR A 27 -9.53 -12.05 -2.44
N ALA A 28 -8.56 -11.87 -1.56
CA ALA A 28 -7.85 -12.95 -0.88
C ALA A 28 -8.78 -13.88 -0.08
N GLY A 29 -8.40 -15.16 0.01
CA GLY A 29 -9.18 -16.21 0.69
C GLY A 29 -8.54 -17.57 0.52
N SER A 30 -8.61 -18.17 -0.65
CA SER A 30 -7.89 -19.41 -1.02
C SER A 30 -6.59 -19.07 -1.72
N ALA A 31 -5.59 -19.95 -1.58
CA ALA A 31 -4.37 -19.85 -2.37
C ALA A 31 -4.70 -19.93 -3.87
N ARG A 32 -3.89 -19.28 -4.71
CA ARG A 32 -3.94 -19.55 -6.15
C ARG A 32 -3.46 -20.98 -6.41
N PRO A 33 -3.98 -21.66 -7.43
CA PRO A 33 -3.53 -23.00 -7.76
C PRO A 33 -2.07 -23.04 -8.29
N ASP A 34 -1.60 -21.89 -8.78
CA ASP A 34 -0.31 -21.69 -9.44
C ASP A 34 0.62 -20.77 -8.63
N GLU A 35 0.51 -20.72 -7.31
CA GLU A 35 1.45 -19.94 -6.48
C GLU A 35 2.89 -20.46 -6.67
N LEU A 36 3.85 -19.53 -6.57
CA LEU A 36 5.27 -19.87 -6.64
C LEU A 36 5.63 -20.90 -5.56
N THR A 37 6.38 -21.94 -5.96
CA THR A 37 7.01 -22.87 -5.03
C THR A 37 8.06 -22.14 -4.18
N THR A 38 8.50 -22.77 -3.10
CA THR A 38 9.58 -22.20 -2.26
C THR A 38 10.84 -21.93 -3.07
N THR A 39 11.24 -22.87 -3.95
CA THR A 39 12.43 -22.71 -4.81
C THR A 39 12.29 -21.53 -5.77
N GLU A 40 11.13 -21.39 -6.42
CA GLU A 40 10.87 -20.23 -7.30
C GLU A 40 10.85 -18.91 -6.52
N ALA A 41 10.25 -18.90 -5.34
CA ALA A 41 10.20 -17.72 -4.49
C ALA A 41 11.58 -17.31 -3.95
N LEU A 42 12.44 -18.27 -3.58
CA LEU A 42 13.83 -17.99 -3.18
C LEU A 42 14.62 -17.38 -4.33
N ARG A 43 14.46 -17.89 -5.56
CA ARG A 43 15.06 -17.28 -6.75
C ARG A 43 14.63 -15.82 -6.92
N VAL A 44 13.33 -15.51 -6.75
CA VAL A 44 12.83 -14.13 -6.80
C VAL A 44 13.44 -13.28 -5.69
N ALA A 45 13.61 -13.82 -4.47
CA ALA A 45 14.27 -13.10 -3.39
C ALA A 45 15.74 -12.77 -3.73
N ASP A 46 16.48 -13.72 -4.31
CA ASP A 46 17.85 -13.50 -4.76
C ASP A 46 17.92 -12.45 -5.89
N GLU A 47 16.97 -12.48 -6.82
CA GLU A 47 16.88 -11.50 -7.91
C GLU A 47 16.56 -10.07 -7.36
N LEU A 48 15.70 -9.94 -6.33
CA LEU A 48 15.45 -8.66 -5.64
C LEU A 48 16.70 -8.13 -4.93
N VAL A 49 17.50 -9.01 -4.33
CA VAL A 49 18.81 -8.66 -3.75
C VAL A 49 19.78 -8.20 -4.85
N ALA A 50 19.86 -8.92 -5.97
CA ALA A 50 20.71 -8.56 -7.11
C ALA A 50 20.32 -7.20 -7.72
N LEU A 51 19.03 -6.89 -7.80
CA LEU A 51 18.49 -5.58 -8.19
C LEU A 51 18.74 -4.47 -7.18
N LYS A 52 19.31 -4.81 -6.00
CA LYS A 52 19.54 -3.86 -4.89
C LYS A 52 18.26 -3.16 -4.48
N ALA A 53 17.16 -3.91 -4.39
CA ALA A 53 15.91 -3.37 -3.87
C ALA A 53 16.16 -2.75 -2.49
N ASN A 54 15.75 -1.49 -2.29
CA ASN A 54 15.94 -0.83 -1.01
C ASN A 54 14.99 -1.41 0.05
N GLU A 55 13.72 -1.60 -0.31
CA GLU A 55 12.71 -2.15 0.58
C GLU A 55 11.87 -3.23 -0.15
N VAL A 56 11.56 -4.30 0.57
CA VAL A 56 10.59 -5.31 0.13
C VAL A 56 9.53 -5.48 1.21
N THR A 57 8.28 -5.16 0.85
CA THR A 57 7.11 -5.46 1.67
C THR A 57 6.62 -6.86 1.34
N LEU A 58 6.80 -7.80 2.27
CA LEU A 58 6.24 -9.15 2.19
C LEU A 58 4.82 -9.14 2.73
N MET A 59 3.86 -9.46 1.89
CA MET A 59 2.45 -9.50 2.25
C MET A 59 1.74 -10.67 1.56
N GLY A 60 0.42 -10.66 1.56
CA GLY A 60 -0.36 -11.64 0.84
C GLY A 60 -1.83 -11.47 1.14
N GLY A 61 -2.58 -12.57 1.13
CA GLY A 61 -3.79 -12.65 1.90
C GLY A 61 -3.43 -12.51 3.38
N GLU A 62 -2.78 -13.57 3.93
CA GLU A 62 -2.11 -13.50 5.24
C GLU A 62 -0.76 -14.21 5.14
N ILE A 63 0.31 -13.48 5.37
CA ILE A 63 1.69 -13.97 5.20
C ILE A 63 1.97 -15.21 6.05
N PHE A 64 1.43 -15.28 7.27
CA PHE A 64 1.66 -16.39 8.20
C PHE A 64 0.98 -17.70 7.78
N LEU A 65 0.17 -17.68 6.73
CA LEU A 65 -0.39 -18.89 6.12
C LEU A 65 0.50 -19.47 5.02
N ARG A 66 1.60 -18.82 4.69
CA ARG A 66 2.67 -19.33 3.83
C ARG A 66 3.85 -19.79 4.69
N PRO A 67 4.16 -21.10 4.76
CA PRO A 67 5.10 -21.64 5.76
C PRO A 67 6.56 -21.22 5.54
N ASP A 68 6.98 -20.97 4.31
CA ASP A 68 8.36 -20.60 3.91
C ASP A 68 8.65 -19.09 4.00
N TRP A 69 7.68 -18.26 4.42
CA TRP A 69 7.88 -16.80 4.54
C TRP A 69 9.12 -16.39 5.36
N PRO A 70 9.52 -17.11 6.45
CA PRO A 70 10.70 -16.70 7.21
C PRO A 70 12.01 -16.92 6.46
N GLU A 71 12.04 -17.91 5.58
CA GLU A 71 13.22 -18.20 4.75
C GLU A 71 13.39 -17.11 3.69
N LEU A 72 12.30 -16.74 3.00
CA LEU A 72 12.29 -15.65 2.03
C LEU A 72 12.72 -14.32 2.66
N ALA A 73 12.18 -14.02 3.83
CA ALA A 73 12.53 -12.80 4.57
C ALA A 73 14.00 -12.78 5.01
N ARG A 74 14.55 -13.92 5.45
CA ARG A 74 15.98 -14.04 5.81
C ARG A 74 16.90 -13.85 4.60
N THR A 75 16.56 -14.42 3.46
CA THR A 75 17.31 -14.23 2.20
C THR A 75 17.41 -12.75 1.84
N LEU A 76 16.28 -12.04 1.84
CA LEU A 76 16.25 -10.59 1.57
C LEU A 76 17.09 -9.79 2.58
N ARG A 77 16.92 -10.08 3.88
CA ARG A 77 17.66 -9.40 4.95
C ARG A 77 19.17 -9.63 4.85
N ALA A 78 19.59 -10.88 4.59
CA ALA A 78 21.01 -11.24 4.40
C ALA A 78 21.62 -10.51 3.19
N GLY A 79 20.81 -10.19 2.17
CA GLY A 79 21.19 -9.37 1.02
C GLY A 79 21.17 -7.87 1.28
N GLY A 80 20.88 -7.40 2.51
CA GLY A 80 20.86 -5.99 2.88
C GLY A 80 19.56 -5.24 2.56
N VAL A 81 18.51 -5.96 2.15
CA VAL A 81 17.20 -5.38 1.84
C VAL A 81 16.44 -5.06 3.13
N GLN A 82 15.80 -3.91 3.20
CA GLN A 82 14.86 -3.60 4.28
C GLN A 82 13.57 -4.41 4.08
N VAL A 83 13.25 -5.28 5.03
CA VAL A 83 12.04 -6.13 4.96
C VAL A 83 10.95 -5.54 5.83
N VAL A 84 9.80 -5.27 5.21
CA VAL A 84 8.54 -4.99 5.89
C VAL A 84 7.68 -6.25 5.86
N VAL A 85 7.16 -6.68 7.01
CA VAL A 85 6.22 -7.82 7.11
C VAL A 85 4.82 -7.26 7.32
N PHE A 86 3.91 -7.51 6.37
CA PHE A 86 2.53 -7.04 6.47
C PHE A 86 1.58 -8.20 6.81
N THR A 87 0.89 -8.10 7.94
CA THR A 87 -0.02 -9.12 8.47
C THR A 87 -1.31 -8.48 8.98
N ASN A 88 -2.41 -9.24 8.96
CA ASN A 88 -3.66 -8.84 9.59
C ASN A 88 -3.64 -8.96 11.13
N CYS A 89 -2.53 -9.44 11.69
CA CYS A 89 -2.26 -9.63 13.12
C CYS A 89 -3.19 -10.62 13.87
N THR A 90 -4.14 -11.28 13.21
CA THR A 90 -5.06 -12.20 13.91
C THR A 90 -4.44 -13.57 14.22
N LEU A 91 -3.25 -13.85 13.68
CA LEU A 91 -2.47 -15.08 13.86
C LEU A 91 -1.17 -14.87 14.64
N ILE A 92 -1.01 -13.74 15.31
CA ILE A 92 0.13 -13.49 16.19
C ILE A 92 0.07 -14.44 17.38
N THR A 93 1.18 -15.11 17.66
CA THR A 93 1.44 -16.00 18.80
C THR A 93 2.84 -15.70 19.34
N PRO A 94 3.17 -16.16 20.58
CA PRO A 94 4.54 -16.01 21.11
C PRO A 94 5.63 -16.54 20.16
N GLU A 95 5.38 -17.66 19.50
CA GLU A 95 6.31 -18.26 18.52
C GLU A 95 6.48 -17.35 17.29
N ARG A 96 5.40 -16.71 16.81
CA ARG A 96 5.45 -15.75 15.69
C ARG A 96 6.23 -14.50 16.10
N ILE A 97 6.03 -14.00 17.29
CA ILE A 97 6.79 -12.87 17.83
C ILE A 97 8.28 -13.22 17.89
N ALA A 98 8.63 -14.40 18.40
CA ALA A 98 10.03 -14.86 18.43
C ALA A 98 10.64 -14.97 17.02
N GLN A 99 9.90 -15.46 16.02
CA GLN A 99 10.33 -15.50 14.63
C GLN A 99 10.57 -14.07 14.07
N LEU A 100 9.65 -13.13 14.34
CA LEU A 100 9.77 -11.74 13.91
C LEU A 100 10.96 -11.05 14.60
N LYS A 101 11.18 -11.28 15.89
CA LYS A 101 12.35 -10.77 16.60
C LYS A 101 13.67 -11.27 16.00
N ALA A 102 13.75 -12.56 15.70
CA ALA A 102 14.93 -13.17 15.08
C ALA A 102 15.18 -12.67 13.64
N LEU A 103 14.14 -12.22 12.95
CA LEU A 103 14.23 -11.65 11.62
C LEU A 103 14.65 -10.18 11.64
N GLU A 104 14.30 -9.43 12.68
CA GLU A 104 14.51 -7.98 12.79
C GLU A 104 13.94 -7.20 11.58
N PRO A 105 12.65 -7.32 11.26
CA PRO A 105 12.07 -6.60 10.14
C PRO A 105 12.17 -5.09 10.38
N HIS A 106 12.25 -4.32 9.30
CA HIS A 106 12.25 -2.86 9.40
C HIS A 106 10.97 -2.33 10.06
N THR A 107 9.83 -2.94 9.73
CA THR A 107 8.51 -2.60 10.29
C THR A 107 7.59 -3.80 10.15
N ILE A 108 6.67 -3.98 11.09
CA ILE A 108 5.54 -4.88 10.98
C ILE A 108 4.31 -4.02 10.68
N GLY A 109 3.78 -4.15 9.47
CA GLY A 109 2.58 -3.44 9.03
C GLY A 109 1.33 -4.25 9.38
N THR A 110 0.30 -3.56 9.85
CA THR A 110 -1.03 -4.13 10.05
C THR A 110 -2.12 -3.12 9.66
N SER A 111 -3.38 -3.47 9.88
CA SER A 111 -4.47 -2.60 9.49
C SER A 111 -5.51 -2.42 10.58
N ILE A 112 -5.95 -1.16 10.74
CA ILE A 112 -7.12 -0.78 11.55
C ILE A 112 -8.07 0.04 10.67
N ASP A 113 -9.26 -0.51 10.36
CA ASP A 113 -10.24 0.14 9.47
C ASP A 113 -11.52 0.58 10.18
N GLY A 114 -11.61 0.40 11.49
CA GLY A 114 -12.72 0.87 12.30
C GLY A 114 -12.24 1.34 13.67
N GLY A 115 -12.93 2.29 14.24
CA GLY A 115 -12.65 2.84 15.57
C GLY A 115 -13.17 1.99 16.72
N CYS A 116 -13.94 0.93 16.42
CA CYS A 116 -14.48 -0.04 17.37
C CYS A 116 -14.61 -1.44 16.74
N ALA A 117 -14.91 -2.44 17.58
CA ALA A 117 -15.05 -3.82 17.12
C ALA A 117 -16.16 -3.99 16.08
N ALA A 118 -17.28 -3.28 16.22
CA ALA A 118 -18.42 -3.43 15.31
C ALA A 118 -18.04 -3.03 13.88
N SER A 119 -17.45 -1.85 13.69
CA SER A 119 -17.07 -1.35 12.37
C SER A 119 -15.86 -2.09 11.79
N HIS A 120 -14.84 -2.35 12.62
CA HIS A 120 -13.64 -3.05 12.14
C HIS A 120 -13.94 -4.50 11.73
N ASP A 121 -14.63 -5.26 12.59
CA ASP A 121 -14.93 -6.67 12.33
C ASP A 121 -15.86 -6.84 11.11
N GLU A 122 -16.83 -5.94 10.92
CA GLU A 122 -17.66 -5.90 9.71
C GLU A 122 -16.82 -5.74 8.46
N ILE A 123 -15.92 -4.74 8.41
CA ILE A 123 -15.07 -4.48 7.26
C ILE A 123 -14.09 -5.63 7.01
N ARG A 124 -13.53 -6.22 8.07
CA ARG A 124 -12.60 -7.34 7.96
C ARG A 124 -13.29 -8.69 7.72
N GLY A 125 -14.62 -8.75 7.87
CA GLY A 125 -15.45 -9.92 7.58
C GLY A 125 -15.26 -11.08 8.56
N VAL A 126 -14.70 -10.84 9.73
CA VAL A 126 -14.46 -11.87 10.77
C VAL A 126 -14.62 -11.26 12.16
N PRO A 127 -15.44 -11.88 13.05
CA PRO A 127 -15.62 -11.40 14.42
C PRO A 127 -14.32 -11.48 15.22
N ARG A 128 -14.14 -10.53 16.14
CA ARG A 128 -13.00 -10.40 17.04
C ARG A 128 -11.66 -10.05 16.33
N ALA A 129 -11.69 -9.67 15.04
CA ALA A 129 -10.49 -9.19 14.35
C ALA A 129 -9.91 -7.95 15.05
N PHE A 130 -10.77 -6.99 15.43
CA PHE A 130 -10.37 -5.77 16.14
C PHE A 130 -9.60 -6.05 17.43
N ALA A 131 -10.19 -6.87 18.32
CA ALA A 131 -9.57 -7.19 19.60
C ALA A 131 -8.22 -7.93 19.43
N LYS A 132 -8.16 -8.88 18.47
CA LYS A 132 -6.92 -9.60 18.16
C LYS A 132 -5.83 -8.69 17.61
N THR A 133 -6.20 -7.79 16.69
CA THR A 133 -5.24 -6.86 16.09
C THR A 133 -4.68 -5.89 17.13
N LEU A 134 -5.51 -5.33 18.02
CA LEU A 134 -5.02 -4.45 19.08
C LEU A 134 -4.11 -5.19 20.07
N ALA A 135 -4.50 -6.38 20.54
CA ALA A 135 -3.68 -7.18 21.43
C ALA A 135 -2.31 -7.51 20.77
N ALA A 136 -2.32 -7.91 19.49
CA ALA A 136 -1.10 -8.19 18.75
C ALA A 136 -0.19 -6.96 18.61
N ILE A 137 -0.76 -5.77 18.39
CA ILE A 137 0.01 -4.51 18.38
C ILE A 137 0.69 -4.28 19.72
N ASP A 138 -0.05 -4.45 20.83
CA ASP A 138 0.48 -4.29 22.19
C ASP A 138 1.60 -5.30 22.46
N ASP A 139 1.43 -6.57 22.11
CA ASP A 139 2.42 -7.63 22.28
C ASP A 139 3.68 -7.39 21.45
N LEU A 140 3.55 -6.98 20.19
CA LEU A 140 4.68 -6.67 19.29
C LEU A 140 5.48 -5.48 19.82
N GLN A 141 4.81 -4.41 20.26
CA GLN A 141 5.47 -3.23 20.82
C GLN A 141 6.16 -3.52 22.15
N ALA A 142 5.55 -4.35 23.03
CA ALA A 142 6.16 -4.80 24.28
C ALA A 142 7.49 -5.55 24.05
N GLU A 143 7.62 -6.22 22.91
CA GLU A 143 8.84 -6.92 22.48
C GLU A 143 9.82 -6.04 21.67
N GLY A 144 9.58 -4.73 21.63
CA GLY A 144 10.43 -3.74 20.96
C GLY A 144 10.35 -3.74 19.43
N LEU A 145 9.35 -4.40 18.86
CA LEU A 145 9.15 -4.44 17.42
C LEU A 145 8.39 -3.18 16.93
N ARG A 146 8.85 -2.60 15.85
CA ARG A 146 8.23 -1.42 15.25
C ARG A 146 6.95 -1.80 14.51
N VAL A 147 5.84 -1.13 14.84
CA VAL A 147 4.53 -1.39 14.23
C VAL A 147 4.09 -0.17 13.41
N GLY A 148 3.56 -0.42 12.21
CA GLY A 148 2.85 0.55 11.39
C GLY A 148 1.40 0.12 11.17
N VAL A 149 0.48 1.07 11.07
CA VAL A 149 -0.94 0.81 10.82
C VAL A 149 -1.36 1.45 9.51
N ILE A 150 -2.08 0.70 8.68
CA ILE A 150 -2.76 1.21 7.49
C ILE A 150 -4.27 1.22 7.75
N THR A 151 -4.92 2.34 7.40
CA THR A 151 -6.37 2.43 7.27
C THR A 151 -6.73 2.61 5.82
N THR A 152 -7.49 1.67 5.26
CA THR A 152 -8.01 1.75 3.90
C THR A 152 -9.42 2.32 3.92
N LEU A 153 -9.56 3.52 3.36
CA LEU A 153 -10.81 4.28 3.40
C LEU A 153 -11.80 3.85 2.32
N THR A 154 -13.01 3.70 2.77
CA THR A 154 -14.24 3.56 1.99
C THR A 154 -15.28 4.53 2.56
N ARG A 155 -16.44 4.67 1.93
CA ARG A 155 -17.57 5.42 2.49
C ARG A 155 -18.07 4.85 3.81
N ARG A 156 -17.82 3.56 4.08
CA ARG A 156 -18.25 2.87 5.29
C ARG A 156 -17.48 3.30 6.54
N ASN A 157 -16.21 3.70 6.38
CA ASN A 157 -15.33 4.02 7.52
C ASN A 157 -14.71 5.42 7.49
N LEU A 158 -15.07 6.26 6.55
CA LEU A 158 -14.56 7.63 6.49
C LEU A 158 -14.75 8.39 7.82
N TYR A 159 -15.90 8.21 8.46
CA TYR A 159 -16.26 8.87 9.72
C TYR A 159 -15.63 8.23 10.97
N GLU A 160 -14.98 7.08 10.82
CA GLU A 160 -14.26 6.39 11.89
C GLU A 160 -12.86 7.00 12.17
N LEU A 161 -12.34 7.81 11.26
CA LEU A 161 -10.99 8.39 11.36
C LEU A 161 -10.70 9.07 12.71
N PRO A 162 -11.62 9.87 13.34
CA PRO A 162 -11.37 10.44 14.65
C PRO A 162 -11.24 9.41 15.76
N ALA A 163 -12.00 8.31 15.70
CA ALA A 163 -11.93 7.23 16.67
C ALA A 163 -10.61 6.43 16.51
N ILE A 164 -10.22 6.14 15.26
CA ILE A 164 -8.92 5.49 14.96
C ILE A 164 -7.75 6.37 15.41
N ALA A 165 -7.80 7.68 15.18
CA ALA A 165 -6.77 8.62 15.65
C ALA A 165 -6.58 8.53 17.18
N ARG A 166 -7.67 8.46 17.94
CA ARG A 166 -7.61 8.29 19.41
C ARG A 166 -7.00 6.95 19.83
N LEU A 167 -7.25 5.88 19.09
CA LEU A 167 -6.65 4.56 19.35
C LEU A 167 -5.13 4.55 19.14
N LEU A 168 -4.63 5.31 18.17
CA LEU A 168 -3.23 5.28 17.76
C LEU A 168 -2.37 6.36 18.42
N MET A 169 -3.01 7.39 18.99
CA MET A 169 -2.33 8.54 19.59
C MET A 169 -1.39 8.11 20.75
N GLY A 170 -0.15 8.55 20.70
CA GLY A 170 0.86 8.29 21.73
C GLY A 170 1.42 6.86 21.75
N ARG A 171 1.12 6.03 20.75
CA ARG A 171 1.56 4.63 20.67
C ARG A 171 2.86 4.41 19.88
N ASP A 172 3.51 5.45 19.39
CA ASP A 172 4.66 5.34 18.48
C ASP A 172 4.37 4.45 17.25
N ILE A 173 3.22 4.66 16.64
CA ILE A 173 2.73 3.93 15.47
C ILE A 173 2.67 4.88 14.27
N HIS A 174 3.35 4.55 13.20
CA HIS A 174 3.17 5.23 11.93
C HIS A 174 1.82 4.85 11.33
N TRP A 175 0.94 5.84 11.18
CA TRP A 175 -0.39 5.64 10.63
C TRP A 175 -0.48 6.11 9.19
N GLN A 176 -0.66 5.17 8.27
CA GLN A 176 -0.90 5.45 6.86
C GLN A 176 -2.40 5.39 6.56
N ILE A 177 -2.91 6.44 5.91
CA ILE A 177 -4.29 6.49 5.42
C ILE A 177 -4.27 6.42 3.91
N GLN A 178 -5.07 5.53 3.31
CA GLN A 178 -5.16 5.36 1.86
C GLN A 178 -6.62 5.16 1.43
N ALA A 179 -6.96 5.51 0.20
CA ALA A 179 -8.27 5.19 -0.37
C ALA A 179 -8.31 3.74 -0.88
N ALA A 180 -9.48 3.11 -0.80
CA ALA A 180 -9.70 1.81 -1.43
C ALA A 180 -9.73 1.97 -2.96
N GLY A 181 -9.06 1.05 -3.65
CA GLY A 181 -9.16 0.88 -5.10
C GLY A 181 -10.30 -0.06 -5.51
N ALA A 182 -10.65 -0.08 -6.79
CA ALA A 182 -11.69 -0.94 -7.34
C ALA A 182 -11.20 -2.34 -7.76
N GLY A 183 -10.00 -2.75 -7.31
CA GLY A 183 -9.38 -4.00 -7.76
C GLY A 183 -10.01 -5.28 -7.24
N GLY A 184 -10.76 -5.23 -6.13
CA GLY A 184 -11.39 -6.39 -5.51
C GLY A 184 -12.85 -6.59 -5.91
N GLU A 185 -13.35 -7.83 -5.75
CA GLU A 185 -14.72 -8.21 -6.14
C GLU A 185 -15.74 -7.97 -5.03
N ARG A 186 -15.30 -7.81 -3.76
CA ARG A 186 -16.19 -7.69 -2.61
C ARG A 186 -16.62 -6.27 -2.28
N LEU A 187 -15.91 -5.27 -2.79
CA LEU A 187 -16.25 -3.86 -2.57
C LEU A 187 -17.21 -3.37 -3.64
N ALA A 188 -18.38 -2.93 -3.23
CA ALA A 188 -19.29 -2.27 -4.15
C ALA A 188 -18.69 -0.92 -4.61
N ARG A 189 -18.81 -0.58 -5.89
CA ARG A 189 -18.33 0.73 -6.40
C ARG A 189 -18.96 1.92 -5.68
N THR A 190 -20.17 1.76 -5.17
CA THR A 190 -20.88 2.76 -4.34
C THR A 190 -20.24 3.00 -2.98
N ASP A 191 -19.38 2.09 -2.52
CA ASP A 191 -18.63 2.23 -1.27
C ASP A 191 -17.27 2.93 -1.48
N LEU A 192 -16.85 3.15 -2.73
CA LEU A 192 -15.67 3.98 -3.02
C LEU A 192 -15.95 5.43 -2.65
N LEU A 193 -14.91 6.14 -2.20
CA LEU A 193 -15.01 7.57 -1.87
C LEU A 193 -15.31 8.39 -3.14
N THR A 194 -16.17 9.38 -3.01
CA THR A 194 -16.25 10.47 -3.98
C THR A 194 -15.03 11.40 -3.87
N PRO A 195 -14.74 12.23 -4.88
CA PRO A 195 -13.67 13.23 -4.79
C PRO A 195 -13.78 14.14 -3.54
N LEU A 196 -15.00 14.57 -3.19
CA LEU A 196 -15.21 15.41 -2.00
C LEU A 196 -14.97 14.64 -0.70
N GLU A 197 -15.40 13.39 -0.59
CA GLU A 197 -15.15 12.55 0.58
C GLU A 197 -13.63 12.27 0.74
N PHE A 198 -12.91 12.09 -0.36
CA PHE A 198 -11.45 11.96 -0.35
C PHE A 198 -10.78 13.27 0.11
N TYR A 199 -11.28 14.42 -0.34
CA TYR A 199 -10.81 15.72 0.12
C TYR A 199 -11.09 15.94 1.62
N PHE A 200 -12.22 15.45 2.14
CA PHE A 200 -12.50 15.42 3.57
C PHE A 200 -11.46 14.65 4.37
N ALA A 201 -11.06 13.49 3.89
CA ALA A 201 -9.97 12.73 4.53
C ALA A 201 -8.67 13.53 4.55
N ALA A 202 -8.37 14.25 3.47
CA ALA A 202 -7.20 15.12 3.40
C ALA A 202 -7.26 16.27 4.41
N LEU A 203 -8.41 16.93 4.55
CA LEU A 203 -8.63 17.97 5.57
C LEU A 203 -8.41 17.43 6.98
N PHE A 204 -8.89 16.22 7.25
CA PHE A 204 -8.69 15.55 8.53
C PHE A 204 -7.21 15.28 8.81
N ILE A 205 -6.46 14.73 7.84
CA ILE A 205 -5.02 14.49 7.96
C ILE A 205 -4.27 15.81 8.19
N ALA A 206 -4.57 16.83 7.41
CA ALA A 206 -3.99 18.18 7.54
C ALA A 206 -4.22 18.75 8.95
N ARG A 207 -5.45 18.59 9.48
CA ARG A 207 -5.80 19.02 10.83
C ARG A 207 -5.01 18.26 11.89
N LEU A 208 -4.87 16.93 11.77
CA LEU A 208 -4.07 16.15 12.72
C LEU A 208 -2.62 16.63 12.74
N ARG A 209 -2.00 16.82 11.57
CA ARG A 209 -0.60 17.25 11.44
C ARG A 209 -0.34 18.65 11.97
N THR A 210 -1.32 19.53 11.94
CA THR A 210 -1.22 20.89 12.51
C THR A 210 -1.54 20.92 14.00
N THR A 211 -2.24 19.91 14.51
CA THR A 211 -2.68 19.86 15.92
C THR A 211 -1.71 19.08 16.79
N TYR A 212 -1.16 18.00 16.28
CA TYR A 212 -0.31 17.08 17.05
C TYR A 212 1.11 17.05 16.48
N PRO A 213 2.15 17.04 17.35
CA PRO A 213 3.52 16.80 16.92
C PRO A 213 3.65 15.42 16.25
N TRP A 214 4.56 15.31 15.28
CA TRP A 214 4.84 14.05 14.58
C TRP A 214 5.13 12.89 15.54
N ALA A 215 5.87 13.15 16.63
CA ALA A 215 6.19 12.14 17.64
C ALA A 215 4.97 11.61 18.41
N VAL A 216 3.83 12.35 18.39
CA VAL A 216 2.60 11.93 19.08
C VAL A 216 1.69 11.12 18.16
N LEU A 217 1.59 11.54 16.90
CA LEU A 217 0.78 10.85 15.90
C LEU A 217 1.40 11.04 14.49
N PRO A 218 2.33 10.17 14.10
CA PRO A 218 2.93 10.21 12.77
C PRO A 218 1.92 9.69 11.74
N VAL A 219 1.14 10.61 11.14
CA VAL A 219 0.11 10.29 10.14
C VAL A 219 0.57 10.70 8.74
N ILE A 220 0.48 9.78 7.79
CA ILE A 220 0.76 10.00 6.37
C ILE A 220 -0.45 9.63 5.52
N GLY A 221 -0.65 10.37 4.43
CA GLY A 221 -1.55 9.93 3.36
C GLY A 221 -0.74 9.16 2.31
N ALA A 222 -1.26 8.05 1.87
CA ALA A 222 -0.73 7.31 0.73
C ALA A 222 -1.45 7.72 -0.56
N HIS A 223 -0.98 7.18 -1.68
CA HIS A 223 -1.49 7.52 -3.00
C HIS A 223 -1.49 9.02 -3.24
N ASP A 224 -1.24 9.81 -3.78
CA ASP A 224 -1.24 11.24 -4.08
C ASP A 224 -1.94 12.19 -3.05
N PHE A 225 -2.11 11.78 -1.80
CA PHE A 225 -2.62 12.71 -0.79
C PHE A 225 -1.78 14.01 -0.73
N GLY A 226 -2.29 15.08 -1.32
CA GLY A 226 -1.82 16.45 -1.11
C GLY A 226 -0.64 16.94 -1.93
N TYR A 227 -0.08 16.19 -2.88
CA TYR A 227 1.05 16.69 -3.67
C TYR A 227 0.72 17.86 -4.59
N CYS A 228 -0.50 18.00 -5.04
CA CYS A 228 -0.96 19.14 -5.88
C CYS A 228 -2.00 20.05 -5.22
N SER A 229 -2.26 19.92 -3.92
CA SER A 229 -3.13 20.88 -3.23
C SER A 229 -2.46 22.23 -3.08
N THR A 230 -3.22 23.29 -3.34
CA THR A 230 -2.78 24.68 -3.09
C THR A 230 -3.18 25.18 -1.71
N ARG A 231 -4.12 24.49 -1.04
CA ARG A 231 -4.68 24.88 0.25
C ARG A 231 -4.16 24.04 1.42
N LEU A 232 -3.71 22.82 1.16
CA LEU A 232 -3.35 21.85 2.19
C LEU A 232 -1.84 21.53 2.17
N SER A 233 -1.01 22.56 2.34
CA SER A 233 0.45 22.42 2.36
C SER A 233 0.96 21.46 3.45
N SER A 234 0.23 21.33 4.57
CA SER A 234 0.54 20.41 5.66
C SER A 234 0.39 18.92 5.32
N LEU A 235 -0.21 18.58 4.17
CA LEU A 235 -0.28 17.18 3.71
C LEU A 235 1.07 16.67 3.18
N ARG A 236 1.94 17.56 2.72
CA ARG A 236 3.27 17.16 2.26
C ARG A 236 4.12 16.73 3.45
N VAL A 237 4.79 15.60 3.32
CA VAL A 237 5.82 15.22 4.29
C VAL A 237 7.02 16.13 4.08
N PRO A 238 7.56 16.78 5.12
CA PRO A 238 8.72 17.64 4.98
C PRO A 238 9.88 16.94 4.25
N GLY A 239 10.46 17.59 3.25
CA GLY A 239 11.55 17.07 2.45
C GLY A 239 11.14 16.10 1.32
N GLN A 240 9.87 15.73 1.21
CA GLN A 240 9.38 14.93 0.08
C GLN A 240 8.80 15.83 -1.01
N VAL A 241 9.27 15.59 -2.24
CA VAL A 241 8.74 16.22 -3.45
C VAL A 241 8.11 15.13 -4.31
N TRP A 242 6.88 15.36 -4.75
CA TRP A 242 6.24 14.47 -5.70
C TRP A 242 6.88 14.60 -7.08
N THR A 243 7.31 13.48 -7.64
CA THR A 243 7.96 13.38 -8.96
C THR A 243 7.22 12.46 -9.92
N GLY A 244 5.91 12.31 -9.74
CA GLY A 244 5.08 11.36 -10.48
C GLY A 244 4.88 10.03 -9.77
N CYS A 245 4.05 9.17 -10.35
CA CYS A 245 3.78 7.83 -9.82
C CYS A 245 5.01 6.93 -9.92
N GLY A 246 5.40 6.28 -8.82
CA GLY A 246 6.54 5.36 -8.76
C GLY A 246 6.32 4.02 -9.48
N ALA A 247 5.08 3.69 -9.84
CA ALA A 247 4.72 2.43 -10.49
C ALA A 247 5.54 2.20 -11.78
N GLY A 248 6.31 1.12 -11.82
CA GLY A 248 7.18 0.78 -12.95
C GLY A 248 8.41 1.67 -13.14
N ARG A 249 8.61 2.68 -12.29
CA ARG A 249 9.75 3.61 -12.32
C ARG A 249 10.77 3.30 -11.25
N ASN A 250 10.32 3.19 -10.02
CA ASN A 250 11.14 2.81 -8.85
C ASN A 250 10.39 1.87 -7.90
N THR A 251 9.18 1.45 -8.29
CA THR A 251 8.34 0.53 -7.54
C THR A 251 7.84 -0.58 -8.46
N LEU A 252 7.76 -1.80 -7.94
CA LEU A 252 7.10 -2.91 -8.61
C LEU A 252 6.26 -3.75 -7.62
N GLY A 253 5.34 -4.54 -8.16
CA GLY A 253 4.56 -5.50 -7.41
C GLY A 253 4.68 -6.90 -8.01
N ILE A 254 4.83 -7.91 -7.15
CA ILE A 254 4.88 -9.32 -7.55
C ILE A 254 3.67 -10.02 -6.94
N GLN A 255 2.90 -10.74 -7.75
CA GLN A 255 1.80 -11.59 -7.30
C GLN A 255 2.29 -12.97 -6.91
N SER A 256 1.51 -13.70 -6.12
CA SER A 256 1.86 -15.03 -5.62
C SER A 256 2.10 -16.07 -6.71
N ASN A 257 1.57 -15.88 -7.92
CA ASN A 257 1.82 -16.71 -9.09
C ASN A 257 3.00 -16.25 -9.97
N GLY A 258 3.76 -15.27 -9.50
CA GLY A 258 4.92 -14.74 -10.22
C GLY A 258 4.62 -13.64 -11.23
N SER A 259 3.38 -13.24 -11.42
CA SER A 259 3.03 -12.11 -12.29
C SER A 259 3.58 -10.80 -11.74
N VAL A 260 4.19 -9.98 -12.59
CA VAL A 260 4.83 -8.70 -12.24
C VAL A 260 4.02 -7.54 -12.76
N LYS A 261 3.90 -6.50 -11.95
CA LYS A 261 3.23 -5.21 -12.27
C LYS A 261 4.09 -4.04 -11.85
N GLY A 262 3.82 -2.86 -12.39
CA GLY A 262 4.45 -1.63 -11.92
C GLY A 262 4.08 -1.26 -10.46
N CYS A 263 2.89 -1.65 -10.01
CA CYS A 263 2.42 -1.54 -8.62
C CYS A 263 1.44 -2.68 -8.36
N LEU A 264 1.50 -3.29 -7.17
CA LEU A 264 0.65 -4.44 -6.84
C LEU A 264 -0.84 -4.09 -6.86
N SER A 265 -1.20 -2.86 -6.51
CA SER A 265 -2.59 -2.37 -6.48
C SER A 265 -3.25 -2.24 -7.87
N LEU A 266 -2.47 -2.26 -8.94
CA LEU A 266 -3.00 -2.14 -10.30
C LEU A 266 -3.81 -3.38 -10.71
N PRO A 267 -4.86 -3.23 -11.54
CA PRO A 267 -5.64 -4.35 -12.07
C PRO A 267 -4.82 -5.37 -12.86
N GLY A 268 -5.41 -6.54 -13.14
CA GLY A 268 -4.75 -7.66 -13.82
C GLY A 268 -4.28 -7.35 -15.25
N ASN A 269 -4.95 -6.44 -15.95
CA ASN A 269 -4.54 -6.00 -17.30
C ASN A 269 -3.26 -5.13 -17.32
N PHE A 270 -2.68 -4.84 -16.15
CA PHE A 270 -1.38 -4.16 -16.00
C PHE A 270 -0.22 -5.10 -15.66
N VAL A 271 -0.39 -6.41 -15.81
CA VAL A 271 0.71 -7.37 -15.74
C VAL A 271 1.67 -7.13 -16.91
N VAL A 272 2.96 -7.02 -16.58
CA VAL A 272 4.04 -6.72 -17.54
C VAL A 272 4.86 -7.96 -17.90
N GLY A 273 4.72 -9.06 -17.15
CA GLY A 273 5.41 -10.33 -17.37
C GLY A 273 5.28 -11.25 -16.17
N ASN A 274 5.98 -12.39 -16.22
CA ASN A 274 5.98 -13.39 -15.15
C ASN A 274 7.41 -13.87 -14.87
N VAL A 275 7.77 -13.98 -13.58
CA VAL A 275 9.13 -14.42 -13.16
C VAL A 275 9.44 -15.86 -13.53
N ARG A 276 8.47 -16.69 -13.95
CA ARG A 276 8.70 -18.01 -14.50
C ARG A 276 9.20 -17.99 -15.94
N GLU A 277 8.86 -16.94 -16.69
CA GLU A 277 9.17 -16.80 -18.11
C GLU A 277 10.46 -16.01 -18.33
N GLN A 278 10.68 -14.98 -17.50
CA GLN A 278 11.84 -14.09 -17.57
C GLN A 278 12.34 -13.80 -16.16
N SER A 279 13.63 -13.57 -16.00
CA SER A 279 14.15 -13.08 -14.72
C SER A 279 13.58 -11.68 -14.37
N LEU A 280 13.52 -11.38 -13.09
CA LEU A 280 13.04 -10.08 -12.63
C LEU A 280 13.95 -8.92 -13.14
N LEU A 281 15.26 -9.22 -13.31
CA LEU A 281 16.22 -8.27 -13.89
C LEU A 281 15.87 -7.96 -15.36
N GLU A 282 15.66 -9.01 -16.19
CA GLU A 282 15.28 -8.83 -17.59
C GLU A 282 13.94 -8.08 -17.72
N LEU A 283 12.96 -8.38 -16.86
CA LEU A 283 11.71 -7.63 -16.83
C LEU A 283 11.93 -6.17 -16.46
N TRP A 284 12.72 -5.90 -15.40
CA TRP A 284 12.95 -4.54 -14.91
C TRP A 284 13.73 -3.68 -15.89
N GLU A 285 14.68 -4.25 -16.62
CA GLU A 285 15.50 -3.57 -17.63
C GLU A 285 14.85 -3.56 -19.03
N GLY A 286 13.82 -4.37 -19.25
CA GLY A 286 13.21 -4.58 -20.55
C GLY A 286 12.27 -3.46 -21.01
N ASP A 287 11.89 -3.55 -22.30
CA ASP A 287 11.09 -2.55 -23.01
C ASP A 287 9.75 -2.24 -22.32
N THR A 288 9.16 -3.23 -21.64
CA THR A 288 7.87 -3.05 -20.99
C THR A 288 7.96 -2.04 -19.84
N PHE A 289 8.97 -2.17 -18.96
CA PHE A 289 9.19 -1.19 -17.90
C PHE A 289 9.78 0.11 -18.43
N GLU A 290 10.55 0.07 -19.52
CA GLU A 290 10.99 1.28 -20.20
C GLU A 290 9.79 2.11 -20.69
N ALA A 291 8.77 1.47 -21.27
CA ALA A 291 7.52 2.14 -21.65
C ALA A 291 6.78 2.75 -20.45
N TRP A 292 6.86 2.14 -19.26
CA TRP A 292 6.30 2.70 -18.02
C TRP A 292 7.05 3.96 -17.54
N ARG A 293 8.33 4.08 -17.84
CA ARG A 293 9.20 5.21 -17.47
C ARG A 293 9.01 6.42 -18.37
N GLN A 294 8.42 6.22 -19.57
CA GLN A 294 8.09 7.33 -20.46
C GLN A 294 7.04 8.27 -19.83
N PRO A 295 7.05 9.56 -20.18
CA PRO A 295 6.04 10.50 -19.71
C PRO A 295 4.61 10.02 -19.97
N VAL A 296 3.75 10.17 -18.99
CA VAL A 296 2.35 9.75 -19.11
C VAL A 296 1.57 10.71 -19.99
N THR A 297 0.87 10.19 -21.01
CA THR A 297 -0.10 10.99 -21.77
C THR A 297 -1.21 11.45 -20.84
N ARG A 298 -1.35 12.77 -20.70
CA ARG A 298 -2.34 13.41 -19.84
C ARG A 298 -3.65 13.62 -20.58
N HIS A 299 -4.77 13.51 -19.87
CA HIS A 299 -6.11 13.61 -20.45
C HIS A 299 -7.02 14.50 -19.57
N GLY A 300 -8.11 14.97 -20.17
CA GLY A 300 -9.13 15.75 -19.48
C GLY A 300 -8.52 16.95 -18.74
N PHE A 301 -8.89 17.14 -17.48
CA PHE A 301 -8.35 18.23 -16.65
C PHE A 301 -6.82 18.19 -16.53
N CYS A 302 -6.22 17.00 -16.51
CA CYS A 302 -4.77 16.86 -16.36
C CYS A 302 -3.99 17.30 -17.61
N ALA A 303 -4.60 17.34 -18.80
CA ALA A 303 -3.94 17.76 -20.04
C ALA A 303 -3.52 19.24 -19.99
N GLU A 304 -4.36 20.09 -19.42
CA GLU A 304 -4.17 21.55 -19.34
C GLU A 304 -3.70 22.02 -17.95
N CYS A 305 -3.46 21.07 -17.03
CA CYS A 305 -3.09 21.40 -15.65
C CYS A 305 -1.69 22.02 -15.58
N PRO A 306 -1.51 23.18 -14.89
CA PRO A 306 -0.21 23.82 -14.75
C PRO A 306 0.81 22.97 -13.97
N HIS A 307 0.36 21.99 -13.19
CA HIS A 307 1.19 21.03 -12.48
C HIS A 307 1.44 19.73 -13.26
N GLY A 308 0.90 19.64 -14.49
CA GLY A 308 0.80 18.38 -15.22
C GLY A 308 2.16 17.74 -15.54
N GLU A 309 3.19 18.54 -15.86
CA GLU A 309 4.52 18.02 -16.17
C GLU A 309 5.18 17.33 -14.98
N ALA A 310 5.12 17.92 -13.80
CA ALA A 310 5.69 17.35 -12.58
C ALA A 310 4.81 16.25 -11.98
N CYS A 311 3.49 16.35 -12.15
CA CYS A 311 2.51 15.45 -11.53
C CYS A 311 2.23 14.20 -12.37
N GLU A 312 2.26 14.31 -13.70
CA GLU A 312 1.95 13.24 -14.67
C GLU A 312 0.60 12.55 -14.44
N GLY A 313 -0.40 13.30 -13.94
CA GLY A 313 -1.74 12.77 -13.70
C GLY A 313 -1.91 12.00 -12.40
N GLY A 314 -0.96 12.11 -11.46
CA GLY A 314 -1.06 11.57 -10.10
C GLY A 314 -0.87 10.07 -10.00
N CYS A 315 -1.45 9.47 -8.95
CA CYS A 315 -1.39 8.04 -8.72
C CYS A 315 -2.11 7.26 -9.84
N THR A 316 -1.38 6.35 -10.48
CA THR A 316 -1.93 5.54 -11.58
C THR A 316 -3.10 4.68 -11.13
N GLU A 317 -3.02 4.10 -9.93
CA GLU A 317 -4.10 3.25 -9.38
C GLU A 317 -5.39 4.05 -9.20
N LEU A 318 -5.33 5.23 -8.56
CA LEU A 318 -6.50 6.10 -8.40
C LEU A 318 -7.03 6.59 -9.76
N ALA A 319 -6.16 7.00 -10.67
CA ALA A 319 -6.58 7.41 -12.00
C ALA A 319 -7.33 6.29 -12.72
N VAL A 320 -6.78 5.07 -12.75
CA VAL A 320 -7.42 3.91 -13.38
C VAL A 320 -8.72 3.51 -12.68
N THR A 321 -8.75 3.51 -11.34
CA THR A 321 -9.95 3.19 -10.57
C THR A 321 -11.14 4.11 -10.89
N TYR A 322 -10.88 5.41 -11.02
CA TYR A 322 -11.94 6.42 -11.11
C TYR A 322 -12.21 6.95 -12.52
N SER A 323 -11.23 6.92 -13.43
CA SER A 323 -11.42 7.35 -14.83
C SER A 323 -11.24 6.22 -15.85
N GLY A 324 -10.76 5.04 -15.44
CA GLY A 324 -10.46 3.91 -16.32
C GLY A 324 -9.13 4.03 -17.07
N ARG A 325 -8.32 5.09 -16.87
CA ARG A 325 -7.08 5.34 -17.62
C ARG A 325 -6.02 6.06 -16.80
N ARG A 326 -4.75 5.90 -17.20
CA ARG A 326 -3.63 6.68 -16.68
C ARG A 326 -3.76 8.15 -17.12
N GLY A 327 -3.19 9.07 -16.36
CA GLY A 327 -3.07 10.47 -16.73
C GLY A 327 -4.37 11.29 -16.67
N ASP A 328 -5.41 10.77 -16.00
CA ASP A 328 -6.65 11.50 -15.71
C ASP A 328 -7.13 11.13 -14.31
N ASN A 329 -6.81 11.94 -13.31
CA ASN A 329 -7.12 11.64 -11.92
C ASN A 329 -8.26 12.53 -11.37
N PRO A 330 -9.50 12.01 -11.27
CA PRO A 330 -10.61 12.75 -10.67
C PRO A 330 -10.45 13.04 -9.18
N MET A 331 -9.60 12.28 -8.47
CA MET A 331 -9.35 12.42 -7.03
C MET A 331 -8.29 13.48 -6.71
N CYS A 332 -7.76 14.19 -7.71
CA CYS A 332 -6.75 15.24 -7.54
C CYS A 332 -7.31 16.41 -6.74
N PHE A 333 -6.64 16.82 -5.66
CA PHE A 333 -7.10 17.94 -4.81
C PHE A 333 -7.07 19.27 -5.54
N TYR A 334 -6.07 19.55 -6.38
CA TYR A 334 -6.06 20.74 -7.21
C TYR A 334 -7.31 20.83 -8.10
N ARG A 335 -7.68 19.72 -8.75
CA ARG A 335 -8.90 19.63 -9.56
C ARG A 335 -10.16 19.91 -8.75
N ILE A 336 -10.26 19.32 -7.54
CA ILE A 336 -11.39 19.50 -6.63
C ILE A 336 -11.47 20.96 -6.15
N GLU A 337 -10.33 21.55 -5.79
CA GLU A 337 -10.22 22.95 -5.36
C GLU A 337 -10.62 23.93 -6.46
N GLN A 338 -10.22 23.68 -7.71
CA GLN A 338 -10.62 24.51 -8.86
C GLN A 338 -12.12 24.41 -9.15
N ALA A 339 -12.70 23.20 -9.13
CA ALA A 339 -14.14 23.02 -9.33
C ALA A 339 -14.99 23.77 -8.27
N SER A 340 -14.51 23.84 -7.02
CA SER A 340 -15.21 24.54 -5.93
C SER A 340 -15.10 26.07 -6.00
N LEU A 341 -14.21 26.60 -6.82
CA LEU A 341 -14.06 28.07 -6.99
C LEU A 341 -15.00 28.62 -8.07
N PHE A 342 -15.60 27.76 -8.88
CA PHE A 342 -16.51 28.15 -9.97
C PHE A 342 -17.98 27.74 -9.72
N SER A 343 -18.28 27.12 -8.58
CA SER A 343 -19.63 26.80 -8.09
C SER A 343 -20.03 27.72 -6.94
#